data_66af7104198d3790d9edccb1d5ef655c
#
_entry.id   66af7104198d3790d9edccb1d5ef655c
#
_cell.length_a   1.000
_cell.length_b   1.000
_cell.length_c   1.000
_cell.angle_alpha   90.00
_cell.angle_beta   90.00
_cell.angle_gamma   90.00
#
_symmetry.space_group_name_H-M   'P 1'
#
loop_
_entity.id
_entity.type
_entity.pdbx_description
1 polymer ?
#
loop_
_entity_poly.entity_id
_entity_poly.type
_entity_poly.pdbx_seq_one_letter_code
_entity_poly.pdbx_strand_id
1 'polypeptide(L)'
;MLCAIAEYGMGNEVSIYGDVYSYGILLLEMFTGKRPTDNIFKDNLNLHDFVIGALPEQVSNIVDPIILWESEDMATRTNDTHIQNQIGSPKILECLILIFGIGVSCSMESPRERMNISDVVAQLHLIRDKLLRTRRRRERLQLTVGKLFMTQYLLR
;
A
#
# COMPACT_ATOMS: atom_id res chain seq x y z
N MET A 1 -17.95 -7.95 6.12
CA MET A 1 -19.05 -6.97 6.31
C MET A 1 -20.05 -7.37 7.37
N LEU A 2 -20.35 -8.65 7.56
CA LEU A 2 -21.25 -9.14 8.61
C LEU A 2 -20.75 -8.91 10.06
N CYS A 3 -19.44 -8.93 10.29
CA CYS A 3 -18.86 -8.77 11.63
C CYS A 3 -19.07 -7.36 12.21
N ALA A 4 -18.89 -6.31 11.38
CA ALA A 4 -19.12 -4.93 11.80
C ALA A 4 -20.60 -4.66 12.16
N ILE A 5 -21.54 -5.28 11.43
CA ILE A 5 -22.98 -5.15 11.70
C ILE A 5 -23.38 -5.77 13.05
N ALA A 6 -22.72 -6.85 13.45
CA ALA A 6 -22.99 -7.50 14.74
C ALA A 6 -22.55 -6.65 15.94
N GLU A 7 -21.47 -5.85 15.81
CA GLU A 7 -20.99 -4.96 16.86
C GLU A 7 -21.92 -3.73 17.06
N TYR A 8 -22.61 -3.29 16.01
CA TYR A 8 -23.58 -2.16 16.09
C TYR A 8 -24.96 -2.57 16.65
N GLY A 9 -25.25 -3.88 16.74
CA GLY A 9 -26.58 -4.40 17.10
C GLY A 9 -26.83 -4.59 18.59
N MET A 10 -25.87 -4.49 19.48
CA MET A 10 -25.99 -4.82 20.90
C MET A 10 -25.70 -3.63 21.84
N GLY A 11 -26.33 -2.48 21.62
CA GLY A 11 -26.32 -1.39 22.59
C GLY A 11 -25.67 -0.09 22.10
N ASN A 12 -26.20 1.00 22.57
CA ASN A 12 -26.01 2.41 22.18
C ASN A 12 -24.57 2.99 22.23
N GLU A 13 -23.52 2.21 22.25
CA GLU A 13 -22.17 2.70 22.12
C GLU A 13 -21.63 2.37 20.73
N VAL A 14 -21.43 3.42 19.93
CA VAL A 14 -20.68 3.35 18.67
C VAL A 14 -19.29 2.79 19.02
N SER A 15 -19.02 1.56 18.63
CA SER A 15 -17.76 0.90 18.96
C SER A 15 -16.64 1.43 18.07
N ILE A 16 -15.69 2.15 18.66
CA ILE A 16 -14.45 2.60 18.00
C ILE A 16 -13.74 1.40 17.32
N TYR A 17 -13.88 0.21 17.89
CA TYR A 17 -13.30 -1.01 17.33
C TYR A 17 -13.92 -1.41 15.97
N GLY A 18 -15.22 -1.14 15.78
CA GLY A 18 -15.89 -1.35 14.49
C GLY A 18 -15.38 -0.40 13.41
N ASP A 19 -15.11 0.85 13.79
CA ASP A 19 -14.54 1.85 12.86
C ASP A 19 -13.12 1.48 12.46
N VAL A 20 -12.29 1.01 13.40
CA VAL A 20 -10.94 0.53 13.13
C VAL A 20 -10.97 -0.67 12.18
N TYR A 21 -11.89 -1.62 12.38
CA TYR A 21 -12.07 -2.74 11.47
C TYR A 21 -12.44 -2.29 10.06
N SER A 22 -13.43 -1.42 9.96
CA SER A 22 -13.91 -0.89 8.67
C SER A 22 -12.80 -0.13 7.95
N TYR A 23 -11.99 0.65 8.68
CA TYR A 23 -10.83 1.33 8.16
C TYR A 23 -9.78 0.34 7.63
N GLY A 24 -9.50 -0.74 8.37
CA GLY A 24 -8.59 -1.81 7.93
C GLY A 24 -9.02 -2.41 6.59
N ILE A 25 -10.29 -2.81 6.49
CA ILE A 25 -10.84 -3.38 5.24
C ILE A 25 -10.75 -2.35 4.09
N LEU A 26 -11.12 -1.09 4.33
CA LEU A 26 -11.01 -0.03 3.31
C LEU A 26 -9.57 0.13 2.82
N LEU A 27 -8.60 0.07 3.72
CA LEU A 27 -7.19 0.17 3.37
C LEU A 27 -6.76 -1.00 2.48
N LEU A 28 -7.19 -2.23 2.81
CA LEU A 28 -6.92 -3.39 1.97
C LEU A 28 -7.58 -3.27 0.59
N GLU A 29 -8.84 -2.81 0.52
CA GLU A 29 -9.54 -2.55 -0.75
C GLU A 29 -8.78 -1.56 -1.63
N MET A 30 -8.38 -0.42 -1.06
CA MET A 30 -7.70 0.65 -1.79
C MET A 30 -6.39 0.20 -2.43
N PHE A 31 -5.63 -0.66 -1.75
CA PHE A 31 -4.31 -1.06 -2.23
C PHE A 31 -4.30 -2.37 -3.01
N THR A 32 -5.34 -3.19 -2.91
CA THR A 32 -5.50 -4.39 -3.75
C THR A 32 -6.37 -4.16 -4.98
N GLY A 33 -7.18 -3.09 -5.00
CA GLY A 33 -8.23 -2.89 -6.00
C GLY A 33 -9.36 -3.93 -5.93
N LYS A 34 -9.45 -4.72 -4.85
CA LYS A 34 -10.41 -5.81 -4.68
C LYS A 34 -11.41 -5.50 -3.58
N ARG A 35 -12.70 -5.77 -3.83
CA ARG A 35 -13.77 -5.61 -2.84
C ARG A 35 -14.00 -6.90 -2.07
N PRO A 36 -14.34 -6.86 -0.77
CA PRO A 36 -14.69 -8.04 0.01
C PRO A 36 -15.81 -8.88 -0.59
N THR A 37 -16.62 -8.27 -1.47
CA THR A 37 -17.74 -8.90 -2.16
C THR A 37 -17.39 -9.51 -3.52
N ASP A 38 -16.14 -9.42 -3.94
CA ASP A 38 -15.71 -9.94 -5.24
C ASP A 38 -15.82 -11.46 -5.30
N ASN A 39 -16.10 -11.97 -6.49
CA ASN A 39 -16.31 -13.39 -6.71
C ASN A 39 -15.08 -14.28 -6.43
N ILE A 40 -13.90 -13.69 -6.25
CA ILE A 40 -12.69 -14.43 -5.87
C ILE A 40 -12.72 -14.84 -4.39
N PHE A 41 -13.52 -14.16 -3.56
CA PHE A 41 -13.67 -14.44 -2.14
C PHE A 41 -14.85 -15.39 -1.91
N LYS A 42 -14.66 -16.66 -2.28
CA LYS A 42 -15.59 -17.77 -2.10
C LYS A 42 -14.98 -18.78 -1.13
N ASP A 43 -15.78 -19.70 -0.65
CA ASP A 43 -15.33 -20.85 0.13
C ASP A 43 -14.49 -20.48 1.38
N ASN A 44 -14.99 -19.52 2.17
CA ASN A 44 -14.37 -18.99 3.39
C ASN A 44 -13.09 -18.14 3.20
N LEU A 45 -12.66 -17.86 1.97
CA LEU A 45 -11.61 -16.87 1.75
C LEU A 45 -12.20 -15.47 1.84
N ASN A 46 -11.61 -14.61 2.62
CA ASN A 46 -11.94 -13.18 2.71
C ASN A 46 -10.75 -12.32 2.32
N LEU A 47 -10.97 -11.01 2.19
CA LEU A 47 -9.91 -10.06 1.78
C LEU A 47 -8.75 -10.00 2.79
N HIS A 48 -9.03 -10.11 4.08
CA HIS A 48 -8.02 -10.14 5.15
C HIS A 48 -7.09 -11.35 4.99
N ASP A 49 -7.64 -12.56 4.87
CA ASP A 49 -6.87 -13.80 4.73
C ASP A 49 -6.12 -13.85 3.41
N PHE A 50 -6.71 -13.31 2.34
CA PHE A 50 -6.05 -13.16 1.05
C PHE A 50 -4.77 -12.33 1.15
N VAL A 51 -4.81 -11.19 1.87
CA VAL A 51 -3.65 -10.32 2.05
C VAL A 51 -2.62 -10.95 2.99
N ILE A 52 -3.04 -11.56 4.10
CA ILE A 52 -2.13 -12.28 5.02
C ILE A 52 -1.35 -13.36 4.27
N GLY A 53 -2.01 -14.13 3.43
CA GLY A 53 -1.37 -15.21 2.66
C GLY A 53 -0.34 -14.72 1.65
N ALA A 54 -0.37 -13.44 1.27
CA ALA A 54 0.57 -12.85 0.32
C ALA A 54 1.71 -12.07 1.00
N LEU A 55 1.61 -11.77 2.29
CA LEU A 55 2.63 -11.03 3.02
C LEU A 55 3.79 -11.94 3.46
N PRO A 56 5.02 -11.44 3.44
CA PRO A 56 5.48 -10.23 2.75
C PRO A 56 5.93 -10.46 1.30
N GLU A 57 6.15 -11.75 0.89
CA GLU A 57 6.89 -12.11 -0.33
C GLU A 57 6.10 -11.87 -1.62
N GLN A 58 4.78 -11.97 -1.56
CA GLN A 58 3.90 -11.94 -2.74
C GLN A 58 3.10 -10.64 -2.87
N VAL A 59 3.52 -9.57 -2.20
CA VAL A 59 2.83 -8.28 -2.21
C VAL A 59 2.66 -7.72 -3.63
N SER A 60 3.66 -7.87 -4.48
CA SER A 60 3.60 -7.44 -5.88
C SER A 60 2.48 -8.11 -6.68
N ASN A 61 2.03 -9.29 -6.27
CA ASN A 61 0.99 -10.06 -6.98
C ASN A 61 -0.43 -9.64 -6.58
N ILE A 62 -0.58 -9.01 -5.43
CA ILE A 62 -1.89 -8.64 -4.87
C ILE A 62 -2.17 -7.14 -4.93
N VAL A 63 -1.15 -6.32 -5.09
CA VAL A 63 -1.31 -4.86 -5.19
C VAL A 63 -1.99 -4.49 -6.50
N ASP A 64 -2.81 -3.42 -6.48
CA ASP A 64 -3.41 -2.87 -7.68
C ASP A 64 -2.30 -2.44 -8.66
N PRO A 65 -2.28 -2.96 -9.90
CA PRO A 65 -1.27 -2.60 -10.90
C PRO A 65 -1.15 -1.08 -11.14
N ILE A 66 -2.24 -0.33 -11.02
CA ILE A 66 -2.25 1.13 -11.20
C ILE A 66 -1.27 1.80 -10.23
N ILE A 67 -1.20 1.33 -8.98
CA ILE A 67 -0.30 1.89 -7.96
C ILE A 67 1.17 1.65 -8.33
N LEU A 68 1.47 0.54 -9.00
CA LEU A 68 2.82 0.22 -9.45
C LEU A 68 3.20 1.04 -10.69
N TRP A 69 2.28 1.28 -11.61
CA TRP A 69 2.55 2.03 -12.83
C TRP A 69 2.79 3.52 -12.61
N GLU A 70 2.06 4.16 -11.71
CA GLU A 70 2.31 5.56 -11.35
C GLU A 70 3.73 5.80 -10.79
N SER A 71 4.40 4.75 -10.35
CA SER A 71 5.79 4.83 -9.90
C SER A 71 6.81 4.74 -11.05
N GLU A 72 6.42 4.37 -12.26
CA GLU A 72 7.29 4.16 -13.43
C GLU A 72 7.34 5.33 -14.42
N ASP A 73 6.36 6.24 -14.39
CA ASP A 73 6.18 7.31 -15.39
C ASP A 73 7.30 8.36 -15.46
N MET A 74 8.41 8.19 -14.72
CA MET A 74 9.57 9.10 -14.76
C MET A 74 10.91 8.39 -14.98
N ALA A 75 10.94 7.14 -15.31
CA ALA A 75 12.18 6.45 -15.69
C ALA A 75 12.27 6.35 -17.22
N THR A 76 12.91 7.38 -17.81
CA THR A 76 13.61 7.35 -19.13
C THR A 76 13.22 6.21 -20.08
N ARG A 77 12.56 6.57 -21.19
CA ARG A 77 12.52 5.79 -22.44
C ARG A 77 13.96 5.57 -22.94
N THR A 78 14.65 4.62 -22.37
CA THR A 78 15.84 4.02 -22.98
C THR A 78 15.41 2.69 -23.59
N ASN A 79 15.58 2.59 -24.91
CA ASN A 79 15.32 1.41 -25.73
C ASN A 79 16.32 0.29 -25.39
N ASP A 80 16.19 -0.34 -24.24
CA ASP A 80 16.91 -1.56 -23.92
C ASP A 80 15.93 -2.67 -23.59
N THR A 81 15.79 -3.59 -24.55
CA THR A 81 14.87 -4.72 -24.64
C THR A 81 15.17 -5.86 -23.64
N HIS A 82 15.76 -5.60 -22.49
CA HIS A 82 16.14 -6.66 -21.53
C HIS A 82 15.88 -6.32 -20.06
N ILE A 83 14.79 -5.63 -19.72
CA ILE A 83 14.36 -5.54 -18.31
C ILE A 83 12.96 -6.15 -18.18
N GLN A 84 12.93 -7.49 -18.23
CA GLN A 84 11.82 -8.25 -17.66
C GLN A 84 11.78 -8.04 -16.16
N ASN A 85 10.59 -7.61 -15.66
CA ASN A 85 10.11 -7.81 -14.29
C ASN A 85 10.85 -7.10 -13.15
N GLN A 86 10.94 -5.78 -13.15
CA GLN A 86 11.03 -5.05 -11.88
C GLN A 86 9.72 -4.29 -11.63
N ILE A 87 8.72 -5.03 -11.16
CA ILE A 87 7.44 -4.50 -10.71
C ILE A 87 7.69 -3.70 -9.43
N GLY A 88 7.77 -2.38 -9.57
CA GLY A 88 7.88 -1.44 -8.45
C GLY A 88 9.29 -1.26 -7.87
N SER A 89 9.59 -0.05 -7.42
CA SER A 89 10.83 0.19 -6.66
C SER A 89 10.81 -0.60 -5.34
N PRO A 90 11.92 -1.25 -4.90
CA PRO A 90 11.98 -1.99 -3.64
C PRO A 90 11.46 -1.20 -2.44
N LYS A 91 11.64 0.12 -2.44
CA LYS A 91 11.13 1.01 -1.37
C LYS A 91 9.62 1.19 -1.40
N ILE A 92 9.01 1.16 -2.58
CA ILE A 92 7.55 1.22 -2.71
C ILE A 92 6.96 -0.09 -2.22
N LEU A 93 7.53 -1.24 -2.62
CA LEU A 93 7.10 -2.54 -2.10
C LEU A 93 7.23 -2.63 -0.58
N GLU A 94 8.32 -2.13 0.00
CA GLU A 94 8.48 -2.06 1.46
C GLU A 94 7.37 -1.20 2.11
N CYS A 95 7.01 -0.07 1.52
CA CYS A 95 5.91 0.75 2.02
C CYS A 95 4.56 0.04 1.88
N LEU A 96 4.33 -0.67 0.78
CA LEU A 96 3.10 -1.45 0.57
C LEU A 96 2.98 -2.60 1.56
N ILE A 97 4.06 -3.31 1.87
CA ILE A 97 4.09 -4.33 2.93
C ILE A 97 3.64 -3.73 4.27
N LEU A 98 4.16 -2.56 4.62
CA LEU A 98 3.77 -1.87 5.85
C LEU A 98 2.29 -1.44 5.84
N ILE A 99 1.79 -0.92 4.72
CA ILE A 99 0.38 -0.51 4.57
C ILE A 99 -0.54 -1.72 4.70
N PHE A 100 -0.24 -2.82 4.03
CA PHE A 100 -1.00 -4.05 4.16
C PHE A 100 -0.96 -4.60 5.59
N GLY A 101 0.20 -4.53 6.25
CA GLY A 101 0.34 -4.91 7.65
C GLY A 101 -0.58 -4.10 8.57
N ILE A 102 -0.72 -2.78 8.34
CA ILE A 102 -1.68 -1.95 9.07
C ILE A 102 -3.12 -2.42 8.78
N GLY A 103 -3.47 -2.61 7.50
CA GLY A 103 -4.81 -3.05 7.11
C GLY A 103 -5.20 -4.38 7.77
N VAL A 104 -4.31 -5.35 7.77
CA VAL A 104 -4.47 -6.65 8.44
C VAL A 104 -4.64 -6.46 9.95
N SER A 105 -3.75 -5.70 10.60
CA SER A 105 -3.81 -5.49 12.06
C SER A 105 -5.07 -4.73 12.51
N CYS A 106 -5.64 -3.89 11.66
CA CYS A 106 -6.91 -3.22 11.94
C CYS A 106 -8.12 -4.13 11.73
N SER A 107 -8.04 -5.08 10.79
CA SER A 107 -9.14 -5.96 10.40
C SER A 107 -9.11 -7.33 11.11
N MET A 108 -8.43 -7.45 12.25
CA MET A 108 -8.49 -8.64 13.09
C MET A 108 -9.92 -8.93 13.57
N GLU A 109 -10.30 -10.23 13.64
CA GLU A 109 -11.63 -10.62 14.10
C GLU A 109 -11.88 -10.17 15.53
N SER A 110 -10.91 -10.42 16.43
CA SER A 110 -10.99 -10.02 17.82
C SER A 110 -10.79 -8.52 17.96
N PRO A 111 -11.77 -7.74 18.50
CA PRO A 111 -11.62 -6.30 18.69
C PRO A 111 -10.41 -5.88 19.53
N ARG A 112 -10.01 -6.72 20.51
CA ARG A 112 -8.88 -6.44 21.40
C ARG A 112 -7.52 -6.61 20.74
N GLU A 113 -7.46 -7.35 19.64
CA GLU A 113 -6.24 -7.60 18.87
C GLU A 113 -6.04 -6.57 17.76
N ARG A 114 -7.05 -5.75 17.51
CA ARG A 114 -6.97 -4.67 16.50
C ARG A 114 -5.98 -3.61 16.92
N MET A 115 -5.25 -3.10 15.94
CA MET A 115 -4.32 -2.00 16.15
C MET A 115 -5.04 -0.76 16.69
N ASN A 116 -4.43 -0.06 17.65
CA ASN A 116 -4.96 1.20 18.15
C ASN A 116 -4.89 2.28 17.07
N ILE A 117 -5.91 3.12 16.98
CA ILE A 117 -5.98 4.16 15.94
C ILE A 117 -4.81 5.17 16.02
N SER A 118 -4.29 5.45 17.20
CA SER A 118 -3.13 6.31 17.37
C SER A 118 -1.87 5.70 16.77
N ASP A 119 -1.70 4.38 16.89
CA ASP A 119 -0.59 3.65 16.29
C ASP A 119 -0.73 3.58 14.76
N VAL A 120 -1.95 3.40 14.25
CA VAL A 120 -2.26 3.48 12.82
C VAL A 120 -1.80 4.81 12.25
N VAL A 121 -2.20 5.92 12.87
CA VAL A 121 -1.82 7.28 12.44
C VAL A 121 -0.30 7.45 12.46
N ALA A 122 0.36 7.04 13.55
CA ALA A 122 1.81 7.14 13.68
C ALA A 122 2.55 6.36 12.57
N GLN A 123 2.13 5.12 12.31
CA GLN A 123 2.74 4.29 11.27
C GLN A 123 2.51 4.85 9.86
N LEU A 124 1.30 5.34 9.55
CA LEU A 124 1.01 5.98 8.27
C LEU A 124 1.86 7.25 8.04
N HIS A 125 2.10 8.04 9.10
CA HIS A 125 3.01 9.18 9.01
C HIS A 125 4.44 8.76 8.67
N LEU A 126 4.96 7.69 9.30
CA LEU A 126 6.28 7.16 8.99
C LEU A 126 6.40 6.68 7.54
N ILE A 127 5.38 5.97 7.05
CA ILE A 127 5.31 5.49 5.66
C ILE A 127 5.28 6.67 4.69
N ARG A 128 4.42 7.67 4.95
CA ARG A 128 4.36 8.90 4.17
C ARG A 128 5.72 9.58 4.08
N ASP A 129 6.39 9.77 5.20
CA ASP A 129 7.69 10.43 5.24
C ASP A 129 8.77 9.64 4.50
N LYS A 130 8.71 8.30 4.56
CA LYS A 130 9.59 7.42 3.79
C LYS A 130 9.36 7.58 2.28
N LEU A 131 8.12 7.64 1.82
CA LEU A 131 7.75 7.88 0.42
C LEU A 131 8.19 9.26 -0.05
N LEU A 132 7.96 10.32 0.73
CA LEU A 132 8.35 11.69 0.39
C LEU A 132 9.86 11.86 0.30
N ARG A 133 10.64 11.23 1.19
CA ARG A 133 12.11 11.24 1.11
C ARG A 133 12.61 10.59 -0.18
N THR A 134 11.96 9.51 -0.61
CA THR A 134 12.29 8.81 -1.85
C THR A 134 12.00 9.68 -3.06
N ARG A 135 10.84 10.35 -3.11
CA ARG A 135 10.46 11.29 -4.17
C ARG A 135 11.45 12.46 -4.28
N ARG A 136 11.73 13.14 -3.17
CA ARG A 136 12.69 14.27 -3.13
C ARG A 136 14.10 13.86 -3.57
N ARG A 137 14.55 12.65 -3.25
CA ARG A 137 15.84 12.13 -3.71
C ARG A 137 15.86 11.91 -5.21
N ARG A 138 14.80 11.38 -5.81
CA ARG A 138 14.66 11.20 -7.26
C ARG A 138 14.70 12.56 -7.97
N GLU A 139 13.92 13.54 -7.52
CA GLU A 139 13.87 14.89 -8.08
C GLU A 139 15.25 15.56 -8.06
N ARG A 140 15.99 15.46 -6.96
CA ARG A 140 17.37 15.98 -6.85
C ARG A 140 18.32 15.32 -7.84
N LEU A 141 18.27 14.00 -7.99
CA LEU A 141 19.13 13.28 -8.94
C LEU A 141 18.84 13.68 -10.38
N GLN A 142 17.56 13.83 -10.75
CA GLN A 142 17.18 14.30 -12.09
C GLN A 142 17.69 15.71 -12.39
N LEU A 143 17.58 16.63 -11.44
CA LEU A 143 18.13 17.98 -11.57
C LEU A 143 19.65 17.98 -11.72
N THR A 144 20.35 17.10 -11.01
CA THR A 144 21.81 16.97 -11.10
C THR A 144 22.24 16.40 -12.45
N VAL A 145 21.56 15.35 -12.92
CA VAL A 145 21.80 14.76 -14.25
C VAL A 145 21.52 15.78 -15.35
N GLY A 146 20.37 16.48 -15.28
CA GLY A 146 20.04 17.55 -16.23
C GLY A 146 21.10 18.65 -16.30
N LYS A 147 21.64 19.09 -15.15
CA LYS A 147 22.72 20.05 -15.09
C LYS A 147 24.01 19.54 -15.73
N LEU A 148 24.37 18.29 -15.50
CA LEU A 148 25.55 17.65 -16.10
C LEU A 148 25.42 17.57 -17.63
N PHE A 149 24.25 17.20 -18.15
CA PHE A 149 24.00 17.19 -19.58
C PHE A 149 24.12 18.58 -20.19
N MET A 150 23.52 19.61 -19.57
CA MET A 150 23.62 21.00 -20.06
C MET A 150 25.05 21.52 -20.07
N THR A 151 25.87 21.19 -19.06
CA THR A 151 27.28 21.57 -19.01
C THR A 151 28.09 20.93 -20.14
N GLN A 152 27.80 19.70 -20.49
CA GLN A 152 28.46 18.97 -21.57
C GLN A 152 28.11 19.52 -22.96
N TYR A 153 26.91 20.08 -23.14
CA TYR A 153 26.47 20.71 -24.39
C TYR A 153 27.02 22.14 -24.56
N LEU A 154 27.29 22.86 -23.45
CA LEU A 154 27.81 24.23 -23.48
C LEU A 154 29.34 24.30 -23.64
N LEU A 155 30.05 23.16 -23.48
CA LEU A 155 31.50 23.06 -23.62
C LEU A 155 31.94 22.50 -25.00
N ARG A 156 31.00 22.35 -25.93
CA ARG A 156 31.23 21.99 -27.34
C ARG A 156 30.94 23.19 -28.25
#